data_daa99e0321dba54affcfa403e6a77875
#
_entry.id   daa99e0321dba54affcfa403e6a77875
#
_cell.length_a   1.000
_cell.length_b   1.000
_cell.length_c   1.000
_cell.angle_alpha   90.00
_cell.angle_beta   90.00
_cell.angle_gamma   90.00
#
_symmetry.space_group_name_H-M   'P 1'
#
loop_
_entity.id
_entity.type
_entity.pdbx_description
1 polymer ?
#
loop_
_entity_poly.entity_id
_entity_poly.type
_entity_poly.pdbx_seq_one_letter_code
_entity_poly.pdbx_strand_id
1 'polypeptide(L)'
;MEKKFITTQGAPAPIGPYNQAVLINNTLYISGQICLDPQTGNLKNRDIQDETHQVMQNLKSILAEAGMNFSNVVKTTIFITDMNQFSEVNEIYGKYFNGDFPARETVQVSALPKFVNIEISMIAVQSW
;
A
#
# COMPACT_ATOMS: atom_id res chain seq x y z
N MET A 1 -4.12 0.87 26.43
CA MET A 1 -4.13 0.51 24.99
C MET A 1 -2.82 0.94 24.36
N GLU A 2 -2.01 0.01 23.91
CA GLU A 2 -0.70 0.29 23.36
C GLU A 2 -0.75 0.40 21.85
N LYS A 3 -0.11 1.45 21.31
CA LYS A 3 0.19 1.54 19.89
C LYS A 3 1.55 0.90 19.65
N LYS A 4 1.64 0.11 18.61
CA LYS A 4 2.90 -0.48 18.17
C LYS A 4 3.24 0.08 16.80
N PHE A 5 4.44 0.62 16.65
CA PHE A 5 4.88 1.17 15.38
C PHE A 5 5.57 0.06 14.58
N ILE A 6 5.14 -0.13 13.35
CA ILE A 6 5.68 -1.16 12.46
C ILE A 6 6.67 -0.48 11.53
N THR A 7 7.88 -1.03 11.47
CA THR A 7 8.95 -0.52 10.62
C THR A 7 9.66 -1.69 9.96
N THR A 8 9.86 -1.61 8.64
CA THR A 8 10.58 -2.63 7.89
C THR A 8 11.47 -1.96 6.85
N GLN A 9 12.63 -2.58 6.58
CA GLN A 9 13.51 -2.16 5.50
C GLN A 9 13.03 -2.64 4.14
N GLY A 10 12.02 -3.51 4.10
CA GLY A 10 11.39 -4.00 2.87
C GLY A 10 10.39 -3.03 2.27
N ALA A 11 10.20 -1.87 2.88
CA ALA A 11 9.38 -0.79 2.35
C ALA A 11 10.11 0.55 2.56
N PRO A 12 9.74 1.59 1.82
CA PRO A 12 10.44 2.88 1.91
C PRO A 12 10.33 3.48 3.31
N ALA A 13 11.45 4.05 3.79
CA ALA A 13 11.44 4.84 5.00
C ALA A 13 10.47 6.03 4.83
N PRO A 14 9.80 6.47 5.92
CA PRO A 14 8.91 7.62 5.82
C PRO A 14 9.63 8.87 5.34
N ILE A 15 9.00 9.60 4.44
CA ILE A 15 9.55 10.85 3.89
C ILE A 15 8.99 12.07 4.62
N GLY A 16 8.39 11.87 5.78
CA GLY A 16 7.80 12.94 6.58
C GLY A 16 7.53 12.46 8.01
N PRO A 17 6.78 13.24 8.80
CA PRO A 17 6.51 12.92 10.19
C PRO A 17 5.37 11.90 10.34
N TYR A 18 5.61 10.65 9.90
CA TYR A 18 4.65 9.56 10.03
C TYR A 18 5.40 8.22 10.10
N ASN A 19 4.70 7.18 10.50
CA ASN A 19 5.22 5.81 10.52
C ASN A 19 4.70 5.04 9.31
N GLN A 20 5.40 3.98 8.93
CA GLN A 20 4.93 3.09 7.86
C GLN A 20 3.57 2.47 8.22
N ALA A 21 3.40 2.04 9.46
CA ALA A 21 2.13 1.51 9.93
C ALA A 21 2.04 1.58 11.45
N VAL A 22 0.81 1.57 11.95
CA VAL A 22 0.51 1.57 13.39
C VAL A 22 -0.43 0.41 13.67
N LEU A 23 -0.04 -0.42 14.62
CA LEU A 23 -0.87 -1.52 15.12
C LEU A 23 -1.47 -1.11 16.45
N ILE A 24 -2.79 -1.16 16.56
CA ILE A 24 -3.48 -0.91 17.81
C ILE A 24 -4.54 -1.99 18.00
N ASN A 25 -4.52 -2.64 19.17
CA ASN A 25 -5.29 -3.87 19.37
C ASN A 25 -4.92 -4.86 18.25
N ASN A 26 -5.88 -5.29 17.44
CA ASN A 26 -5.65 -6.21 16.33
C ASN A 26 -5.73 -5.53 14.97
N THR A 27 -5.79 -4.18 14.93
CA THR A 27 -5.97 -3.44 13.69
C THR A 27 -4.68 -2.73 13.30
N LEU A 28 -4.26 -2.97 12.06
CA LEU A 28 -3.08 -2.35 11.46
C LEU A 28 -3.52 -1.28 10.47
N TYR A 29 -3.04 -0.06 10.69
CA TYR A 29 -3.26 1.07 9.78
C TYR A 29 -1.98 1.32 9.03
N ILE A 30 -2.00 1.15 7.71
CA ILE A 30 -0.82 1.28 6.87
C ILE A 30 -0.89 2.59 6.10
N SER A 31 0.16 3.40 6.22
CA SER A 31 0.30 4.66 5.49
C SER A 31 0.31 4.44 3.99
N GLY A 32 -0.16 5.42 3.24
CA GLY A 32 -0.16 5.37 1.79
C GLY A 32 1.23 5.06 1.23
N GLN A 33 1.31 4.07 0.36
CA GLN A 33 2.56 3.65 -0.28
C GLN A 33 2.58 4.10 -1.72
N ILE A 34 3.73 4.62 -2.13
CA ILE A 34 4.00 4.98 -3.52
C ILE A 34 5.09 4.05 -4.05
N CYS A 35 5.44 4.17 -5.31
CA CYS A 35 6.30 3.21 -6.02
C CYS A 35 7.80 3.36 -5.75
N LEU A 36 8.19 3.84 -4.57
CA LEU A 36 9.60 3.91 -4.19
C LEU A 36 10.14 2.50 -3.95
N ASP A 37 11.26 2.19 -4.60
CA ASP A 37 12.00 0.98 -4.32
C ASP A 37 12.81 1.22 -3.04
N PRO A 38 12.59 0.45 -1.96
CA PRO A 38 13.26 0.69 -0.69
C PRO A 38 14.77 0.46 -0.75
N GLN A 39 15.26 -0.30 -1.73
CA GLN A 39 16.68 -0.64 -1.82
C GLN A 39 17.48 0.41 -2.58
N THR A 40 16.89 1.03 -3.59
CA THR A 40 17.59 2.02 -4.42
C THR A 40 17.17 3.45 -4.15
N GLY A 41 15.98 3.66 -3.56
CA GLY A 41 15.40 4.98 -3.38
C GLY A 41 14.81 5.57 -4.65
N ASN A 42 14.79 4.80 -5.74
CA ASN A 42 14.27 5.25 -7.02
C ASN A 42 12.78 4.93 -7.15
N LEU A 43 12.07 5.75 -7.93
CA LEU A 43 10.69 5.46 -8.28
C LEU A 43 10.65 4.37 -9.36
N LYS A 44 9.82 3.36 -9.18
CA LYS A 44 9.58 2.33 -10.19
C LYS A 44 8.27 2.60 -10.88
N ASN A 45 8.31 3.49 -11.85
CA ASN A 45 7.13 3.97 -12.56
C ASN A 45 7.32 3.97 -14.09
N ARG A 46 7.99 2.94 -14.61
CA ARG A 46 8.18 2.77 -16.04
C ARG A 46 6.83 2.77 -16.79
N ASP A 47 5.83 2.12 -16.19
CA ASP A 47 4.44 2.13 -16.64
C ASP A 47 3.56 1.93 -15.41
N ILE A 48 2.24 2.01 -15.58
CA ILE A 48 1.32 1.92 -14.44
C ILE A 48 1.32 0.52 -13.82
N GLN A 49 1.58 -0.52 -14.60
CA GLN A 49 1.67 -1.88 -14.09
C GLN A 49 2.88 -2.03 -13.17
N ASP A 50 4.05 -1.56 -13.61
CA ASP A 50 5.28 -1.58 -12.83
C ASP A 50 5.11 -0.79 -11.53
N GLU A 51 4.51 0.38 -11.63
CA GLU A 51 4.24 1.25 -10.49
C GLU A 51 3.32 0.57 -9.47
N THR A 52 2.24 -0.03 -9.93
CA THR A 52 1.28 -0.74 -9.07
C THR A 52 1.93 -1.93 -8.37
N HIS A 53 2.74 -2.70 -9.10
CA HIS A 53 3.49 -3.82 -8.50
C HIS A 53 4.39 -3.36 -7.36
N GLN A 54 5.14 -2.29 -7.55
CA GLN A 54 6.05 -1.80 -6.51
C GLN A 54 5.27 -1.34 -5.28
N VAL A 55 4.16 -0.65 -5.46
CA VAL A 55 3.30 -0.23 -4.36
C VAL A 55 2.82 -1.46 -3.58
N MET A 56 2.34 -2.48 -4.27
CA MET A 56 1.84 -3.70 -3.62
C MET A 56 2.97 -4.48 -2.92
N GLN A 57 4.18 -4.50 -3.49
CA GLN A 57 5.33 -5.11 -2.82
C GLN A 57 5.68 -4.39 -1.53
N ASN A 58 5.63 -3.06 -1.52
CA ASN A 58 5.87 -2.28 -0.31
C ASN A 58 4.83 -2.59 0.77
N LEU A 59 3.56 -2.67 0.40
CA LEU A 59 2.48 -3.04 1.31
C LEU A 59 2.66 -4.45 1.84
N LYS A 60 3.06 -5.39 0.98
CA LYS A 60 3.31 -6.78 1.38
C LYS A 60 4.37 -6.87 2.47
N SER A 61 5.45 -6.11 2.32
CA SER A 61 6.54 -6.10 3.30
C SER A 61 6.10 -5.54 4.65
N ILE A 62 5.28 -4.48 4.64
CA ILE A 62 4.77 -3.89 5.87
C ILE A 62 3.82 -4.86 6.58
N LEU A 63 2.91 -5.50 5.82
CA LEU A 63 2.02 -6.52 6.37
C LEU A 63 2.82 -7.66 7.00
N ALA A 64 3.85 -8.16 6.30
CA ALA A 64 4.68 -9.26 6.79
C ALA A 64 5.39 -8.90 8.09
N GLU A 65 5.86 -7.66 8.23
CA GLU A 65 6.51 -7.20 9.45
C GLU A 65 5.53 -7.25 10.64
N ALA A 66 4.25 -7.05 10.39
CA ALA A 66 3.21 -7.13 11.42
C ALA A 66 2.67 -8.56 11.59
N GLY A 67 3.27 -9.56 10.93
CA GLY A 67 2.81 -10.94 10.99
C GLY A 67 1.53 -11.19 10.20
N MET A 68 1.25 -10.37 9.19
CA MET A 68 0.04 -10.43 8.38
C MET A 68 0.34 -10.63 6.90
N ASN A 69 -0.70 -10.87 6.11
CA ASN A 69 -0.62 -10.92 4.66
C ASN A 69 -1.88 -10.28 4.06
N PHE A 70 -2.03 -10.32 2.75
CA PHE A 70 -3.16 -9.66 2.09
C PHE A 70 -4.52 -10.22 2.51
N SER A 71 -4.59 -11.47 2.99
CA SER A 71 -5.86 -12.01 3.47
C SER A 71 -6.36 -11.33 4.75
N ASN A 72 -5.50 -10.60 5.45
CA ASN A 72 -5.86 -9.83 6.64
C ASN A 72 -6.42 -8.44 6.30
N VAL A 73 -6.27 -8.00 5.04
CA VAL A 73 -6.69 -6.65 4.64
C VAL A 73 -8.21 -6.58 4.55
N VAL A 74 -8.80 -5.59 5.22
CA VAL A 74 -10.25 -5.41 5.23
C VAL A 74 -10.67 -4.16 4.45
N LYS A 75 -9.76 -3.21 4.25
CA LYS A 75 -10.06 -1.96 3.55
C LYS A 75 -8.85 -1.48 2.79
N THR A 76 -9.06 -1.08 1.55
CA THR A 76 -8.05 -0.46 0.69
C THR A 76 -8.56 0.88 0.18
N THR A 77 -7.69 1.88 0.16
CA THR A 77 -7.95 3.16 -0.50
C THR A 77 -6.91 3.36 -1.59
N ILE A 78 -7.36 3.57 -2.82
CA ILE A 78 -6.50 3.83 -3.97
C ILE A 78 -6.72 5.26 -4.44
N PHE A 79 -5.63 6.05 -4.48
CA PHE A 79 -5.63 7.36 -5.12
C PHE A 79 -4.88 7.22 -6.44
N ILE A 80 -5.46 7.76 -7.53
CA ILE A 80 -4.92 7.64 -8.87
C ILE A 80 -5.01 9.02 -9.55
N THR A 81 -4.01 9.37 -10.35
CA THR A 81 -4.01 10.67 -11.03
C THR A 81 -4.73 10.63 -12.39
N ASP A 82 -4.94 9.44 -12.96
CA ASP A 82 -5.62 9.27 -14.25
C ASP A 82 -6.54 8.04 -14.17
N MET A 83 -7.84 8.29 -14.08
CA MET A 83 -8.84 7.22 -13.96
C MET A 83 -8.89 6.32 -15.21
N ASN A 84 -8.34 6.77 -16.34
CA ASN A 84 -8.24 5.93 -17.54
C ASN A 84 -7.34 4.72 -17.34
N GLN A 85 -6.48 4.74 -16.31
CA GLN A 85 -5.59 3.63 -15.96
C GLN A 85 -6.22 2.65 -14.95
N PHE A 86 -7.49 2.86 -14.59
CA PHE A 86 -8.18 2.10 -13.56
C PHE A 86 -8.16 0.58 -13.83
N SER A 87 -8.44 0.16 -15.06
CA SER A 87 -8.49 -1.27 -15.39
C SER A 87 -7.13 -1.94 -15.30
N GLU A 88 -6.06 -1.24 -15.68
CA GLU A 88 -4.70 -1.77 -15.59
C GLU A 88 -4.25 -1.91 -14.12
N VAL A 89 -4.61 -0.93 -13.29
CA VAL A 89 -4.35 -0.99 -11.84
C VAL A 89 -5.11 -2.17 -11.24
N ASN A 90 -6.39 -2.34 -11.58
CA ASN A 90 -7.21 -3.44 -11.07
C ASN A 90 -6.62 -4.80 -11.39
N GLU A 91 -6.09 -4.98 -12.60
CA GLU A 91 -5.51 -6.24 -13.03
C GLU A 91 -4.33 -6.63 -12.14
N ILE A 92 -3.41 -5.70 -11.90
CA ILE A 92 -2.23 -5.96 -11.07
C ILE A 92 -2.62 -6.12 -9.59
N TYR A 93 -3.44 -5.20 -9.09
CA TYR A 93 -3.92 -5.23 -7.71
C TYR A 93 -4.60 -6.57 -7.38
N GLY A 94 -5.47 -7.03 -8.27
CA GLY A 94 -6.23 -8.25 -8.05
C GLY A 94 -5.39 -9.51 -7.93
N LYS A 95 -4.19 -9.52 -8.53
CA LYS A 95 -3.28 -10.68 -8.47
C LYS A 95 -2.74 -10.94 -7.07
N TYR A 96 -2.80 -9.96 -6.19
CA TYR A 96 -2.29 -10.09 -4.82
C TYR A 96 -3.32 -10.69 -3.86
N PHE A 97 -4.54 -10.94 -4.31
CA PHE A 97 -5.62 -11.50 -3.50
C PHE A 97 -6.10 -12.82 -4.08
N ASN A 98 -6.65 -13.68 -3.21
CA ASN A 98 -7.17 -15.00 -3.59
C ASN A 98 -8.70 -14.99 -3.72
N GLY A 99 -9.29 -13.88 -4.14
CA GLY A 99 -10.72 -13.77 -4.36
C GLY A 99 -11.51 -13.17 -3.22
N ASP A 100 -10.98 -13.18 -2.00
CA ASP A 100 -11.62 -12.54 -0.84
C ASP A 100 -11.15 -11.09 -0.78
N PHE A 101 -11.71 -10.26 -1.66
CA PHE A 101 -11.26 -8.88 -1.80
C PHE A 101 -11.72 -8.01 -0.63
N PRO A 102 -10.87 -7.07 -0.16
CA PRO A 102 -11.29 -6.10 0.84
C PRO A 102 -12.29 -5.09 0.26
N ALA A 103 -12.96 -4.37 1.15
CA ALA A 103 -13.71 -3.19 0.73
C ALA A 103 -12.72 -2.16 0.17
N ARG A 104 -13.13 -1.39 -0.85
CA ARG A 104 -12.23 -0.45 -1.51
C ARG A 104 -12.98 0.75 -2.06
N GLU A 105 -12.33 1.91 -2.06
CA GLU A 105 -12.67 3.03 -2.93
C GLU A 105 -11.45 3.42 -3.76
N THR A 106 -11.70 3.96 -4.94
CA THR A 106 -10.68 4.49 -5.84
C THR A 106 -11.09 5.90 -6.22
N VAL A 107 -10.17 6.85 -6.01
CA VAL A 107 -10.44 8.29 -6.17
C VAL A 107 -9.37 8.90 -7.07
N GLN A 108 -9.80 9.67 -8.06
CA GLN A 108 -8.87 10.45 -8.87
C GLN A 108 -8.50 11.73 -8.12
N VAL A 109 -7.20 12.01 -8.06
CA VAL A 109 -6.66 13.20 -7.39
C VAL A 109 -5.81 13.99 -8.37
N SER A 110 -5.58 15.27 -8.05
CA SER A 110 -4.79 16.17 -8.91
C SER A 110 -3.31 15.82 -8.92
N ALA A 111 -2.75 15.43 -7.77
CA ALA A 111 -1.33 15.10 -7.64
C ALA A 111 -1.11 14.24 -6.41
N LEU A 112 -0.02 13.50 -6.42
CA LEU A 112 0.43 12.65 -5.33
C LEU A 112 1.87 12.99 -4.95
N PRO A 113 2.35 12.56 -3.78
CA PRO A 113 3.74 12.80 -3.38
C PRO A 113 4.72 12.35 -4.46
N LYS A 114 5.78 13.12 -4.66
CA LYS A 114 6.80 12.89 -5.70
C LYS A 114 6.19 12.77 -7.10
N PHE A 115 4.96 13.27 -7.29
CA PHE A 115 4.25 13.27 -8.57
C PHE A 115 4.11 11.89 -9.20
N VAL A 116 3.95 10.88 -8.34
CA VAL A 116 3.64 9.52 -8.81
C VAL A 116 2.20 9.45 -9.30
N ASN A 117 1.83 8.34 -9.91
CA ASN A 117 0.51 8.16 -10.52
C ASN A 117 -0.48 7.41 -9.62
N ILE A 118 0.01 6.67 -8.64
CA ILE A 118 -0.85 5.87 -7.75
C ILE A 118 -0.28 5.85 -6.33
N GLU A 119 -1.19 5.86 -5.37
CA GLU A 119 -0.88 5.68 -3.95
C GLU A 119 -1.94 4.78 -3.34
N ILE A 120 -1.53 3.80 -2.54
CA ILE A 120 -2.46 2.85 -1.91
C ILE A 120 -2.19 2.78 -0.41
N SER A 121 -3.26 2.87 0.39
CA SER A 121 -3.22 2.62 1.82
C SER A 121 -4.16 1.48 2.17
N MET A 122 -3.92 0.82 3.30
CA MET A 122 -4.71 -0.34 3.70
C MET A 122 -4.96 -0.35 5.20
N ILE A 123 -6.06 -1.00 5.59
CA ILE A 123 -6.36 -1.35 6.97
C ILE A 123 -6.46 -2.87 7.00
N ALA A 124 -5.75 -3.49 7.95
CA ALA A 124 -5.73 -4.95 8.10
C ALA A 124 -6.03 -5.32 9.55
N VAL A 125 -6.53 -6.53 9.75
CA VAL A 125 -6.90 -7.02 11.08
C VAL A 125 -6.23 -8.37 11.29
N GLN A 126 -5.59 -8.54 12.45
CA GLN A 126 -4.96 -9.82 12.82
C GLN A 126 -6.02 -10.90 12.99
N SER A 127 -5.69 -12.08 12.52
CA SER A 127 -6.51 -13.26 12.78
C SER A 127 -6.46 -13.64 14.25
N TRP A 128 -7.52 -14.25 14.74
CA TRP A 128 -7.64 -14.74 16.11
C TRP A 128 -7.93 -16.24 16.16
#